data_20f06fec2db31b81d66668a0e51ca7a7
#
_entry.id   20f06fec2db31b81d66668a0e51ca7a7
#
_cell.length_a   1.000
_cell.length_b   1.000
_cell.length_c   1.000
_cell.angle_alpha   90.00
_cell.angle_beta   90.00
_cell.angle_gamma   90.00
#
_symmetry.space_group_name_H-M   'P 1'
#
loop_
_entity.id
_entity.type
_entity.pdbx_description
1 polymer ?
#
loop_
_entity_poly.entity_id
_entity_poly.type
_entity_poly.pdbx_seq_one_letter_code
_entity_poly.pdbx_strand_id
1 'polypeptide(L)'
;TVVWKPANTQIYAANIIMQVLKEAGLPDGVINLIYVSGPDAGDVIFQHQDFAGIHFTGSTGVFQNIWKTIGNNIHKYRSYPRIVGETGGKDFVIAHKSANPHEISTALARGAFEYQGQKCSAASRAYI
;
A
#
# COMPACT_ATOMS: atom_id res chain seq x y z
N THR A 1 -4.71 15.68 -9.53
CA THR A 1 -5.68 14.61 -9.81
C THR A 1 -5.11 13.27 -9.40
N VAL A 2 -5.88 12.49 -8.67
CA VAL A 2 -5.53 11.14 -8.22
C VAL A 2 -6.49 10.14 -8.84
N VAL A 3 -5.97 9.02 -9.33
CA VAL A 3 -6.73 7.82 -9.65
C VAL A 3 -6.53 6.85 -8.49
N TRP A 4 -7.62 6.46 -7.83
CA TRP A 4 -7.59 5.55 -6.69
C TRP A 4 -8.21 4.21 -7.07
N LYS A 5 -7.38 3.18 -7.15
CA LYS A 5 -7.79 1.79 -7.34
C LYS A 5 -7.63 1.03 -6.01
N PRO A 6 -8.69 0.74 -5.29
CA PRO A 6 -8.62 -0.07 -4.08
C PRO A 6 -8.32 -1.54 -4.40
N ALA A 7 -7.87 -2.30 -3.41
CA ALA A 7 -7.86 -3.75 -3.52
C ALA A 7 -9.31 -4.28 -3.69
N ASN A 8 -9.46 -5.39 -4.41
CA ASN A 8 -10.80 -5.96 -4.67
C ASN A 8 -11.58 -6.27 -3.40
N THR A 9 -10.88 -6.66 -2.32
CA THR A 9 -11.46 -6.92 -1.00
C THR A 9 -11.87 -5.64 -0.25
N GLN A 10 -11.48 -4.47 -0.73
CA GLN A 10 -11.70 -3.16 -0.07
C GLN A 10 -12.66 -2.24 -0.84
N ILE A 11 -13.30 -2.73 -1.88
CA ILE A 11 -14.18 -1.93 -2.76
C ILE A 11 -15.28 -1.22 -1.96
N TYR A 12 -15.94 -1.94 -1.05
CA TYR A 12 -17.02 -1.38 -0.24
C TYR A 12 -16.52 -0.26 0.68
N ALA A 13 -15.44 -0.50 1.40
CA ALA A 13 -14.85 0.50 2.29
C ALA A 13 -14.38 1.74 1.50
N ALA A 14 -13.75 1.54 0.34
CA ALA A 14 -13.32 2.63 -0.53
C ALA A 14 -14.50 3.49 -1.01
N ASN A 15 -15.63 2.87 -1.35
CA ASN A 15 -16.85 3.58 -1.73
C ASN A 15 -17.38 4.46 -0.60
N ILE A 16 -17.45 3.92 0.62
CA ILE A 16 -17.88 4.68 1.80
C ILE A 16 -16.91 5.86 2.08
N ILE A 17 -15.61 5.63 2.00
CA ILE A 17 -14.61 6.70 2.18
C ILE A 17 -14.82 7.81 1.14
N MET A 18 -15.08 7.46 -0.12
CA MET A 18 -15.36 8.47 -1.15
C MET A 18 -16.64 9.26 -0.87
N GLN A 19 -17.68 8.63 -0.33
CA GLN A 19 -18.91 9.33 0.09
C GLN A 19 -18.60 10.34 1.21
N VAL A 20 -17.87 9.90 2.24
CA VAL A 20 -17.46 10.78 3.35
C VAL A 20 -16.62 11.97 2.85
N LEU A 21 -15.69 11.73 1.93
CA LEU A 21 -14.87 12.80 1.35
C LEU A 21 -15.71 13.80 0.54
N LYS A 22 -16.69 13.33 -0.23
CA LYS A 22 -17.62 14.19 -0.98
C LYS A 22 -18.51 15.01 -0.05
N GLU A 23 -19.05 14.40 1.00
CA GLU A 23 -19.84 15.09 2.03
C GLU A 23 -18.99 16.14 2.77
N ALA A 24 -17.71 15.88 2.96
CA ALA A 24 -16.75 16.84 3.52
C ALA A 24 -16.33 17.95 2.56
N GLY A 25 -16.83 17.96 1.32
CA GLY A 25 -16.57 19.01 0.35
C GLY A 25 -15.44 18.74 -0.63
N LEU A 26 -14.99 17.49 -0.80
CA LEU A 26 -14.00 17.16 -1.82
C LEU A 26 -14.56 17.47 -3.22
N PRO A 27 -13.92 18.38 -4.00
CA PRO A 27 -14.37 18.69 -5.36
C PRO A 27 -14.27 17.47 -6.29
N ASP A 28 -15.19 17.39 -7.25
CA ASP A 28 -15.14 16.36 -8.28
C ASP A 28 -13.84 16.43 -9.09
N GLY A 29 -13.30 15.26 -9.46
CA GLY A 29 -12.10 15.13 -10.26
C GLY A 29 -10.77 15.23 -9.49
N VAL A 30 -10.79 15.57 -8.21
CA VAL A 30 -9.56 15.57 -7.38
C VAL A 30 -9.13 14.13 -7.08
N ILE A 31 -10.04 13.29 -6.59
CA ILE A 31 -9.84 11.85 -6.42
C ILE A 31 -10.88 11.12 -7.28
N ASN A 32 -10.41 10.22 -8.13
CA ASN A 32 -11.24 9.44 -9.04
C ASN A 32 -11.13 7.96 -8.64
N LEU A 33 -12.15 7.46 -7.95
CA LEU A 33 -12.22 6.08 -7.54
C LEU A 33 -12.61 5.20 -8.73
N ILE A 34 -11.81 4.17 -9.01
CA ILE A 34 -12.05 3.23 -10.12
C ILE A 34 -12.08 1.78 -9.62
N TYR A 35 -12.92 0.98 -10.25
CA TYR A 35 -13.07 -0.45 -9.97
C TYR A 35 -12.62 -1.24 -11.20
N VAL A 36 -11.36 -1.65 -11.18
CA VAL A 36 -10.72 -2.35 -12.30
C VAL A 36 -9.63 -3.27 -11.75
N SER A 37 -9.21 -4.27 -12.52
CA SER A 37 -8.09 -5.10 -12.13
C SER A 37 -6.77 -4.30 -12.09
N GLY A 38 -5.81 -4.74 -11.28
CA GLY A 38 -4.49 -4.09 -11.21
C GLY A 38 -3.75 -4.06 -12.53
N PRO A 39 -3.66 -5.21 -13.25
CA PRO A 39 -3.06 -5.26 -14.59
C PRO A 39 -3.70 -4.28 -15.57
N ASP A 40 -5.03 -4.32 -15.73
CA ASP A 40 -5.75 -3.45 -16.69
C ASP A 40 -5.52 -1.96 -16.38
N ALA A 41 -5.55 -1.57 -15.09
CA ALA A 41 -5.22 -0.21 -14.68
C ALA A 41 -3.78 0.15 -15.04
N GLY A 42 -2.84 -0.76 -14.76
CA GLY A 42 -1.42 -0.56 -15.03
C GLY A 42 -1.11 -0.41 -16.52
N ASP A 43 -1.74 -1.20 -17.37
CA ASP A 43 -1.56 -1.17 -18.81
C ASP A 43 -1.97 0.18 -19.43
N VAL A 44 -2.95 0.85 -18.85
CA VAL A 44 -3.39 2.17 -19.30
C VAL A 44 -2.55 3.27 -18.64
N ILE A 45 -2.46 3.25 -17.30
CA ILE A 45 -1.88 4.36 -16.51
C ILE A 45 -0.38 4.49 -16.76
N PHE A 46 0.38 3.38 -16.75
CA PHE A 46 1.83 3.43 -16.93
C PHE A 46 2.29 3.66 -18.38
N GLN A 47 1.37 3.74 -19.32
CA GLN A 47 1.66 4.14 -20.70
C GLN A 47 1.38 5.64 -20.95
N HIS A 48 0.65 6.29 -20.04
CA HIS A 48 0.19 7.66 -20.24
C HIS A 48 1.31 8.68 -20.00
N GLN A 49 1.46 9.64 -20.89
CA GLN A 49 2.51 10.65 -20.81
C GLN A 49 2.43 11.55 -19.57
N ASP A 50 1.24 11.73 -19.01
CA ASP A 50 1.00 12.54 -17.80
C ASP A 50 1.12 11.72 -16.50
N PHE A 51 1.59 10.47 -16.57
CA PHE A 51 1.84 9.68 -15.38
C PHE A 51 2.92 10.37 -14.53
N ALA A 52 2.54 10.80 -13.33
CA ALA A 52 3.39 11.60 -12.44
C ALA A 52 3.84 10.86 -11.18
N GLY A 53 3.25 9.70 -10.89
CA GLY A 53 3.67 8.90 -9.75
C GLY A 53 2.67 7.86 -9.31
N ILE A 54 3.13 6.98 -8.42
CA ILE A 54 2.32 5.93 -7.79
C ILE A 54 2.67 5.80 -6.32
N HIS A 55 1.65 5.63 -5.50
CA HIS A 55 1.74 5.10 -4.15
C HIS A 55 1.10 3.71 -4.15
N PHE A 56 1.90 2.69 -3.97
CA PHE A 56 1.48 1.29 -4.05
C PHE A 56 1.62 0.60 -2.70
N THR A 57 0.59 -0.12 -2.31
CA THR A 57 0.65 -1.08 -1.19
C THR A 57 0.26 -2.46 -1.69
N GLY A 58 1.10 -3.46 -1.46
CA GLY A 58 0.83 -4.82 -1.90
C GLY A 58 2.08 -5.71 -1.90
N SER A 59 2.10 -6.74 -2.76
CA SER A 59 3.21 -7.68 -2.78
C SER A 59 4.48 -7.08 -3.41
N THR A 60 5.63 -7.49 -2.89
CA THR A 60 6.95 -7.08 -3.40
C THR A 60 7.11 -7.39 -4.88
N GLY A 61 6.69 -8.58 -5.34
CA GLY A 61 6.81 -8.96 -6.74
C GLY A 61 5.98 -8.08 -7.68
N VAL A 62 4.78 -7.70 -7.29
CA VAL A 62 3.96 -6.75 -8.06
C VAL A 62 4.63 -5.38 -8.10
N PHE A 63 5.16 -4.89 -6.97
CA PHE A 63 5.85 -3.60 -6.94
C PHE A 63 7.11 -3.58 -7.82
N GLN A 64 7.89 -4.65 -7.81
CA GLN A 64 9.05 -4.79 -8.71
C GLN A 64 8.66 -4.74 -10.18
N ASN A 65 7.54 -5.39 -10.55
CA ASN A 65 7.01 -5.33 -11.91
C ASN A 65 6.53 -3.93 -12.29
N ILE A 66 5.84 -3.24 -11.39
CA ILE A 66 5.44 -1.84 -11.56
C ILE A 66 6.67 -0.96 -11.82
N TRP A 67 7.69 -1.07 -11.00
CA TRP A 67 8.93 -0.31 -11.15
C TRP A 67 9.60 -0.55 -12.50
N LYS A 68 9.72 -1.83 -12.90
CA LYS A 68 10.26 -2.21 -14.21
C LYS A 68 9.45 -1.59 -15.35
N THR A 69 8.12 -1.64 -15.26
CA THR A 69 7.22 -1.07 -16.27
C THR A 69 7.40 0.44 -16.39
N ILE A 70 7.45 1.14 -15.25
CA ILE A 70 7.67 2.59 -15.22
C ILE A 70 9.06 2.94 -15.79
N GLY A 71 10.11 2.21 -15.41
CA GLY A 71 11.46 2.41 -15.91
C GLY A 71 11.55 2.24 -17.44
N ASN A 72 10.90 1.22 -17.99
CA ASN A 72 10.86 0.99 -19.43
C ASN A 72 10.10 2.09 -20.20
N ASN A 73 9.18 2.79 -19.56
CA ASN A 73 8.39 3.85 -20.17
C ASN A 73 8.87 5.27 -19.82
N ILE A 74 9.98 5.41 -19.12
CA ILE A 74 10.44 6.70 -18.56
C ILE A 74 10.60 7.80 -19.64
N HIS A 75 10.94 7.40 -20.86
CA HIS A 75 11.09 8.30 -22.01
C HIS A 75 9.78 8.90 -22.53
N LYS A 76 8.62 8.34 -22.13
CA LYS A 76 7.29 8.78 -22.54
C LYS A 76 6.73 9.88 -21.63
N TYR A 77 7.21 9.97 -20.39
CA TYR A 77 6.62 10.83 -19.38
C TYR A 77 7.08 12.28 -19.50
N ARG A 78 6.17 13.21 -19.24
CA ARG A 78 6.48 14.66 -19.20
C ARG A 78 7.39 15.05 -18.04
N SER A 79 7.41 14.26 -16.97
CA SER A 79 8.28 14.45 -15.82
C SER A 79 8.66 13.09 -15.21
N TYR A 80 9.73 13.05 -14.43
CA TYR A 80 10.12 11.82 -13.72
C TYR A 80 9.07 11.46 -12.65
N PRO A 81 8.43 10.28 -12.74
CA PRO A 81 7.39 9.89 -11.80
C PRO A 81 7.96 9.58 -10.42
N ARG A 82 7.20 9.90 -9.39
CA ARG A 82 7.50 9.52 -8.02
C ARG A 82 6.94 8.13 -7.72
N ILE A 83 7.76 7.26 -7.15
CA ILE A 83 7.39 5.88 -6.86
C ILE A 83 7.53 5.64 -5.36
N VAL A 84 6.41 5.33 -4.70
CA VAL A 84 6.37 4.94 -3.28
C VAL A 84 5.78 3.54 -3.19
N GLY A 85 6.47 2.63 -2.53
CA GLY A 85 6.04 1.25 -2.35
C GLY A 85 6.08 0.82 -0.90
N GLU A 86 4.93 0.39 -0.40
CA GLU A 86 4.77 -0.30 0.87
C GLU A 86 4.51 -1.79 0.57
N THR A 87 5.49 -2.62 0.85
CA THR A 87 5.46 -4.05 0.48
C THR A 87 5.56 -4.96 1.71
N GLY A 88 6.07 -6.17 1.57
CA GLY A 88 6.16 -7.12 2.66
C GLY A 88 6.93 -6.61 3.88
N GLY A 89 6.41 -6.85 5.08
CA GLY A 89 7.02 -6.44 6.34
C GLY A 89 8.22 -7.29 6.74
N LYS A 90 9.12 -6.71 7.56
CA LYS A 90 10.27 -7.39 8.18
C LYS A 90 10.40 -6.99 9.65
N ASP A 91 9.31 -6.66 10.29
CA ASP A 91 9.29 -6.12 11.64
C ASP A 91 9.74 -7.15 12.67
N PHE A 92 10.38 -6.68 13.71
CA PHE A 92 10.95 -7.55 14.75
C PHE A 92 10.83 -6.91 16.12
N VAL A 93 10.94 -7.73 17.15
CA VAL A 93 11.02 -7.30 18.55
C VAL A 93 12.37 -7.74 19.12
N ILE A 94 13.03 -6.84 19.84
CA ILE A 94 14.23 -7.15 20.62
C ILE A 94 13.88 -7.01 22.09
N ALA A 95 14.09 -8.04 22.88
CA ALA A 95 13.90 -8.02 24.32
C ALA A 95 15.26 -8.12 25.03
N HIS A 96 15.59 -7.12 25.84
CA HIS A 96 16.76 -7.19 26.72
C HIS A 96 16.46 -8.06 27.95
N LYS A 97 17.49 -8.69 28.53
CA LYS A 97 17.38 -9.58 29.71
C LYS A 97 16.68 -8.97 30.94
N SER A 98 16.57 -7.65 31.01
CA SER A 98 15.83 -6.93 32.06
C SER A 98 14.35 -6.75 31.76
N ALA A 99 13.87 -7.20 30.61
CA ALA A 99 12.47 -7.06 30.24
C ALA A 99 11.60 -8.02 31.04
N ASN A 100 10.35 -7.60 31.31
CA ASN A 100 9.39 -8.45 31.99
C ASN A 100 8.86 -9.51 31.01
N PRO A 101 9.05 -10.83 31.29
CA PRO A 101 8.63 -11.88 30.37
C PRO A 101 7.13 -11.89 30.06
N HIS A 102 6.27 -11.55 31.04
CA HIS A 102 4.81 -11.51 30.84
C HIS A 102 4.39 -10.36 29.92
N GLU A 103 5.01 -9.19 30.05
CA GLU A 103 4.75 -8.07 29.16
C GLU A 103 5.21 -8.36 27.74
N ILE A 104 6.43 -8.93 27.60
CA ILE A 104 6.98 -9.32 26.30
C ILE A 104 6.12 -10.39 25.63
N SER A 105 5.70 -11.43 26.34
CA SER A 105 4.86 -12.48 25.75
C SER A 105 3.51 -11.94 25.27
N THR A 106 2.90 -11.04 26.04
CA THR A 106 1.65 -10.36 25.64
C THR A 106 1.86 -9.47 24.41
N ALA A 107 2.95 -8.67 24.40
CA ALA A 107 3.29 -7.80 23.28
C ALA A 107 3.57 -8.60 22.01
N LEU A 108 4.29 -9.71 22.09
CA LEU A 108 4.57 -10.61 20.98
C LEU A 108 3.29 -11.25 20.43
N ALA A 109 2.42 -11.77 21.32
CA ALA A 109 1.16 -12.37 20.91
C ALA A 109 0.28 -11.37 20.14
N ARG A 110 0.15 -10.15 20.65
CA ARG A 110 -0.61 -9.08 19.98
C ARG A 110 0.09 -8.60 18.70
N GLY A 111 1.36 -8.31 18.77
CA GLY A 111 2.12 -7.74 17.65
C GLY A 111 2.27 -8.70 16.47
N ALA A 112 2.32 -10.01 16.72
CA ALA A 112 2.47 -11.01 15.66
C ALA A 112 1.15 -11.51 15.10
N PHE A 113 0.11 -11.67 15.95
CA PHE A 113 -1.10 -12.41 15.59
C PHE A 113 -2.38 -11.58 15.55
N GLU A 114 -2.34 -10.32 15.93
CA GLU A 114 -3.49 -9.43 15.76
C GLU A 114 -3.93 -9.42 14.28
N TYR A 115 -5.24 -9.54 14.06
CA TYR A 115 -5.80 -9.70 12.71
C TYR A 115 -5.17 -10.85 11.92
N GLN A 116 -4.95 -12.01 12.58
CA GLN A 116 -4.31 -13.22 12.02
C GLN A 116 -2.91 -12.96 11.42
N GLY A 117 -2.19 -11.96 11.91
CA GLY A 117 -0.89 -11.57 11.38
C GLY A 117 -0.92 -10.91 10.00
N GLN A 118 -2.10 -10.53 9.51
CA GLN A 118 -2.27 -9.93 8.18
C GLN A 118 -2.05 -8.40 8.19
N LYS A 119 -0.97 -7.96 8.83
CA LYS A 119 -0.53 -6.57 8.83
C LYS A 119 0.90 -6.50 8.31
N CYS A 120 1.21 -5.50 7.50
CA CYS A 120 2.58 -5.26 7.03
C CYS A 120 3.57 -5.04 8.18
N SER A 121 3.09 -4.52 9.33
CA SER A 121 3.83 -4.25 10.55
C SER A 121 3.74 -5.37 11.61
N ALA A 122 3.17 -6.54 11.29
CA ALA A 122 3.12 -7.67 12.21
C ALA A 122 4.54 -8.15 12.54
N ALA A 123 4.84 -8.38 13.82
CA ALA A 123 6.14 -8.85 14.25
C ALA A 123 6.41 -10.27 13.69
N SER A 124 7.43 -10.38 12.85
CA SER A 124 7.81 -11.64 12.18
C SER A 124 8.97 -12.34 12.84
N ARG A 125 9.65 -11.68 13.79
CA ARG A 125 10.81 -12.22 14.52
C ARG A 125 10.84 -11.67 15.95
N ALA A 126 11.40 -12.47 16.85
CA ALA A 126 11.73 -12.04 18.21
C ALA A 126 13.18 -12.43 18.52
N TYR A 127 13.93 -11.51 19.07
CA TYR A 127 15.28 -11.70 19.59
C TYR A 127 15.20 -11.50 21.11
N ILE A 128 15.47 -12.57 21.87
CA ILE A 128 15.30 -12.64 23.33
C ILE A 128 16.61 -13.04 23.99
#